data_c92a850be7790f2320b205e5c149ff13
#
_entry.id   c92a850be7790f2320b205e5c149ff13
#
_cell.length_a   1.000
_cell.length_b   1.000
_cell.length_c   1.000
_cell.angle_alpha   90.00
_cell.angle_beta   90.00
_cell.angle_gamma   90.00
#
_symmetry.space_group_name_H-M   'P 1'
#
loop_
_entity.id
_entity.type
_entity.pdbx_description
1 polymer ?
#
loop_
_entity_poly.entity_id
_entity_poly.type
_entity_poly.pdbx_seq_one_letter_code
_entity_poly.pdbx_strand_id
1 'polypeptide(L)'
;MEEVRTRNFIEEAIEEDLARMRREDPQTEPVVKTRFPPEPNGYLHIGHAKALTIDFTMAQEYGGSCNLRYDDTNPTKEDTEFVDAIEEDIRWLGFQWDQLNFGSSYFDQCYELAVKLIKKGVA
;
A
#
# COMPACT_ATOMS: atom_id res chain seq x y z
N MET A 1 11.74 25.25 -22.83
CA MET A 1 10.27 25.04 -22.72
C MET A 1 10.03 23.91 -21.74
N GLU A 2 9.40 24.20 -20.64
CA GLU A 2 8.96 23.13 -19.74
C GLU A 2 7.84 22.36 -20.43
N GLU A 3 8.03 21.05 -20.60
CA GLU A 3 6.96 20.18 -21.05
C GLU A 3 5.88 20.19 -19.97
N VAL A 4 4.69 20.67 -20.32
CA VAL A 4 3.52 20.58 -19.43
C VAL A 4 3.11 19.11 -19.40
N ARG A 5 3.55 18.41 -18.37
CA ARG A 5 3.15 17.02 -18.15
C ARG A 5 1.65 16.97 -17.83
N THR A 6 0.92 16.24 -18.63
CA THR A 6 -0.49 15.98 -18.38
C THR A 6 -0.62 15.04 -17.18
N ARG A 7 -1.42 15.43 -16.20
CA ARG A 7 -1.72 14.60 -15.02
C ARG A 7 -2.81 13.60 -15.35
N ASN A 8 -2.68 12.38 -14.83
CA ASN A 8 -3.75 11.40 -14.91
C ASN A 8 -4.79 11.63 -13.80
N PHE A 9 -5.92 10.92 -13.87
CA PHE A 9 -7.01 11.10 -12.89
C PHE A 9 -6.61 10.74 -11.45
N ILE A 10 -5.65 9.82 -11.26
CA ILE A 10 -5.14 9.44 -9.93
C ILE A 10 -4.32 10.60 -9.34
N GLU A 11 -3.43 11.17 -10.13
CA GLU A 11 -2.63 12.33 -9.72
C GLU A 11 -3.53 13.54 -9.39
N GLU A 12 -4.55 13.79 -10.20
CA GLU A 12 -5.53 14.85 -9.94
C GLU A 12 -6.26 14.65 -8.61
N ALA A 13 -6.74 13.45 -8.36
CA ALA A 13 -7.42 13.11 -7.10
C ALA A 13 -6.49 13.26 -5.88
N ILE A 14 -5.25 12.82 -5.97
CA ILE A 14 -4.25 12.98 -4.90
C ILE A 14 -4.01 14.46 -4.62
N GLU A 15 -3.81 15.27 -5.65
CA GLU A 15 -3.53 16.70 -5.48
C GLU A 15 -4.71 17.46 -4.91
N GLU A 16 -5.93 17.13 -5.30
CA GLU A 16 -7.15 17.70 -4.71
C GLU A 16 -7.27 17.36 -3.23
N ASP A 17 -7.02 16.10 -2.86
CA ASP A 17 -7.06 15.64 -1.47
C ASP A 17 -5.96 16.30 -0.64
N LEU A 18 -4.74 16.40 -1.13
CA LEU A 18 -3.65 17.07 -0.45
C LEU A 18 -3.96 18.55 -0.20
N ALA A 19 -4.51 19.24 -1.20
CA ALA A 19 -4.90 20.64 -1.08
C ALA A 19 -6.01 20.82 -0.04
N ARG A 20 -7.00 19.93 -0.03
CA ARG A 20 -8.08 19.94 0.96
C ARG A 20 -7.54 19.71 2.37
N MET A 21 -6.71 18.70 2.57
CA MET A 21 -6.12 18.37 3.86
C MET A 21 -5.28 19.51 4.42
N ARG A 22 -4.52 20.21 3.59
CA ARG A 22 -3.75 21.40 3.99
C ARG A 22 -4.64 22.56 4.42
N ARG A 23 -5.81 22.72 3.80
CA ARG A 23 -6.79 23.74 4.21
C ARG A 23 -7.47 23.40 5.53
N GLU A 24 -7.79 22.11 5.74
CA GLU A 24 -8.47 21.64 6.95
C GLU A 24 -7.54 21.64 8.16
N ASP A 25 -6.29 21.28 7.98
CA ASP A 25 -5.27 21.29 9.03
C ASP A 25 -3.94 21.87 8.51
N PRO A 26 -3.77 23.21 8.56
CA PRO A 26 -2.55 23.84 8.06
C PRO A 26 -1.27 23.49 8.84
N GLN A 27 -1.39 22.90 10.02
CA GLN A 27 -0.25 22.58 10.86
C GLN A 27 0.33 21.20 10.59
N THR A 28 -0.44 20.32 9.96
CA THR A 28 -0.01 18.96 9.61
C THR A 28 0.20 18.86 8.11
N GLU A 29 1.42 18.54 7.67
CA GLU A 29 1.69 18.27 6.27
C GLU A 29 1.18 16.87 5.92
N PRO A 30 0.23 16.76 4.98
CA PRO A 30 -0.30 15.45 4.58
C PRO A 30 0.74 14.64 3.82
N VAL A 31 0.76 13.34 4.06
CA VAL A 31 1.70 12.39 3.44
C VAL A 31 0.93 11.38 2.58
N VAL A 32 1.41 11.15 1.37
CA VAL A 32 0.87 10.09 0.50
C VAL A 32 1.42 8.76 0.96
N LYS A 33 0.53 7.85 1.32
CA LYS A 33 0.87 6.47 1.68
C LYS A 33 0.13 5.52 0.77
N THR A 34 0.88 4.65 0.11
CA THR A 34 0.32 3.59 -0.71
C THR A 34 0.76 2.24 -0.19
N ARG A 35 0.12 1.20 -0.70
CA ARG A 35 0.49 -0.17 -0.37
C ARG A 35 0.27 -1.09 -1.56
N PHE A 36 1.11 -2.09 -1.66
CA PHE A 36 0.90 -3.21 -2.56
C PHE A 36 0.61 -4.45 -1.69
N PRO A 37 -0.63 -4.97 -1.70
CA PRO A 37 -1.04 -6.06 -0.81
C PRO A 37 -1.22 -7.39 -1.55
N PRO A 38 -0.15 -8.05 -2.01
CA PRO A 38 -0.29 -9.32 -2.71
C PRO A 38 -0.66 -10.46 -1.74
N GLU A 39 -1.46 -11.42 -2.22
CA GLU A 39 -1.58 -12.71 -1.56
C GLU A 39 -0.39 -13.58 -1.95
N PRO A 40 0.35 -14.17 -1.00
CA PRO A 40 1.53 -14.99 -1.30
C PRO A 40 1.13 -16.42 -1.69
N ASN A 41 0.20 -16.58 -2.62
CA ASN A 41 -0.36 -17.84 -3.08
C ASN A 41 -0.03 -18.17 -4.54
N GLY A 42 0.82 -17.36 -5.16
CA GLY A 42 1.22 -17.52 -6.55
C GLY A 42 2.25 -16.48 -6.98
N TYR A 43 2.71 -16.63 -8.21
CA TYR A 43 3.63 -15.67 -8.82
C TYR A 43 2.90 -14.44 -9.33
N LEU A 44 3.61 -13.32 -9.40
CA LEU A 44 3.09 -12.10 -9.99
C LEU A 44 2.95 -12.25 -11.52
N HIS A 45 2.00 -11.54 -12.08
CA HIS A 45 1.80 -11.41 -13.53
C HIS A 45 1.74 -9.94 -13.94
N ILE A 46 1.55 -9.68 -15.23
CA ILE A 46 1.59 -8.33 -15.79
C ILE A 46 0.53 -7.38 -15.16
N GLY A 47 -0.60 -7.91 -14.74
CA GLY A 47 -1.62 -7.13 -14.03
C GLY A 47 -1.12 -6.61 -12.68
N HIS A 48 -0.36 -7.42 -11.96
CA HIS A 48 0.29 -7.00 -10.72
C HIS A 48 1.37 -5.93 -10.98
N ALA A 49 2.15 -6.09 -12.05
CA ALA A 49 3.16 -5.11 -12.44
C ALA A 49 2.55 -3.74 -12.70
N LYS A 50 1.38 -3.69 -13.33
CA LYS A 50 0.62 -2.45 -13.53
C LYS A 50 0.20 -1.83 -12.21
N ALA A 51 -0.38 -2.59 -11.31
CA ALA A 51 -0.85 -2.11 -10.02
C ALA A 51 0.29 -1.61 -9.14
N LEU A 52 1.36 -2.40 -9.00
CA LEU A 52 2.51 -2.00 -8.17
C LEU A 52 3.25 -0.79 -8.75
N THR A 53 3.29 -0.64 -10.08
CA THR A 53 3.87 0.55 -10.71
C THR A 53 3.12 1.81 -10.29
N ILE A 54 1.80 1.78 -10.27
CA ILE A 54 0.97 2.89 -9.80
C ILE A 54 1.27 3.20 -8.33
N ASP A 55 1.24 2.18 -7.46
CA ASP A 55 1.43 2.35 -6.02
C ASP A 55 2.81 2.94 -5.68
N PHE A 56 3.88 2.38 -6.23
CA PHE A 56 5.24 2.85 -5.96
C PHE A 56 5.51 4.21 -6.62
N THR A 57 5.05 4.43 -7.84
CA THR A 57 5.27 5.68 -8.55
C THR A 57 4.57 6.85 -7.88
N MET A 58 3.32 6.68 -7.44
CA MET A 58 2.58 7.74 -6.74
C MET A 58 3.25 8.10 -5.42
N ALA A 59 3.72 7.13 -4.65
CA ALA A 59 4.47 7.38 -3.44
C ALA A 59 5.75 8.17 -3.73
N GLN A 60 6.50 7.79 -4.76
CA GLN A 60 7.75 8.48 -5.15
C GLN A 60 7.50 9.90 -5.63
N GLU A 61 6.52 10.13 -6.48
CA GLU A 61 6.21 11.45 -7.02
C GLU A 61 5.84 12.46 -5.94
N TYR A 62 5.12 12.03 -4.92
CA TYR A 62 4.63 12.91 -3.86
C TYR A 62 5.49 12.83 -2.57
N GLY A 63 6.66 12.22 -2.64
CA GLY A 63 7.57 12.12 -1.50
C GLY A 63 7.02 11.33 -0.32
N GLY A 64 6.10 10.41 -0.59
CA GLY A 64 5.46 9.57 0.41
C GLY A 64 6.13 8.21 0.59
N SER A 65 5.36 7.25 1.08
CA SER A 65 5.83 5.89 1.32
C SER A 65 4.92 4.85 0.66
N CYS A 66 5.52 3.73 0.26
CA CYS A 66 4.80 2.55 -0.23
C CYS A 66 5.23 1.32 0.57
N ASN A 67 4.27 0.65 1.19
CA ASN A 67 4.53 -0.55 1.97
C ASN A 67 4.16 -1.80 1.18
N LEU A 68 4.96 -2.84 1.35
CA LEU A 68 4.63 -4.18 0.89
C LEU A 68 3.95 -4.92 2.04
N ARG A 69 2.66 -5.22 1.87
CA ARG A 69 1.88 -5.94 2.88
C ARG A 69 1.32 -7.22 2.29
N TYR A 70 1.80 -8.34 2.78
CA TYR A 70 1.25 -9.63 2.38
C TYR A 70 -0.10 -9.87 3.05
N ASP A 71 -1.11 -10.13 2.23
CA ASP A 71 -2.43 -10.56 2.71
C ASP A 71 -2.43 -12.08 2.89
N ASP A 72 -1.68 -12.55 3.88
CA ASP A 72 -1.51 -13.95 4.23
C ASP A 72 -2.61 -14.45 5.18
N THR A 73 -3.86 -14.28 4.77
CA THR A 73 -5.03 -14.63 5.56
C THR A 73 -5.56 -16.03 5.31
N ASN A 74 -5.00 -16.74 4.34
CA ASN A 74 -5.38 -18.11 3.99
C ASN A 74 -4.23 -19.09 4.29
N PRO A 75 -4.26 -19.79 5.44
CA PRO A 75 -3.12 -20.60 5.90
C PRO A 75 -2.85 -21.86 5.04
N THR A 76 -3.75 -22.20 4.10
CA THR A 76 -3.63 -23.44 3.32
C THR A 76 -2.96 -23.27 1.95
N LYS A 77 -2.68 -22.04 1.51
CA LYS A 77 -2.20 -21.74 0.14
C LYS A 77 -0.92 -20.91 0.09
N GLU A 78 -0.35 -20.56 1.21
CA GLU A 78 0.76 -19.61 1.27
C GLU A 78 2.08 -20.34 1.43
N ASP A 79 3.05 -19.99 0.58
CA ASP A 79 4.39 -20.59 0.57
C ASP A 79 5.45 -19.49 0.58
N THR A 80 6.54 -19.74 1.29
CA THR A 80 7.73 -18.87 1.34
C THR A 80 8.33 -18.62 -0.04
N GLU A 81 8.26 -19.60 -0.94
CA GLU A 81 8.70 -19.46 -2.34
C GLU A 81 8.02 -18.28 -3.04
N PHE A 82 6.71 -18.12 -2.85
CA PHE A 82 5.97 -17.02 -3.47
C PHE A 82 6.32 -15.67 -2.86
N VAL A 83 6.55 -15.62 -1.56
CA VAL A 83 7.02 -14.39 -0.89
C VAL A 83 8.36 -13.94 -1.48
N ASP A 84 9.32 -14.83 -1.58
CA ASP A 84 10.65 -14.53 -2.11
C ASP A 84 10.58 -14.11 -3.59
N ALA A 85 9.77 -14.79 -4.39
CA ALA A 85 9.58 -14.46 -5.81
C ALA A 85 8.94 -13.08 -6.00
N ILE A 86 7.95 -12.73 -5.20
CA ILE A 86 7.29 -11.41 -5.23
C ILE A 86 8.29 -10.30 -4.90
N GLU A 87 9.09 -10.47 -3.86
CA GLU A 87 10.10 -9.49 -3.47
C GLU A 87 11.17 -9.32 -4.56
N GLU A 88 11.62 -10.40 -5.16
CA GLU A 88 12.58 -10.36 -6.27
C GLU A 88 12.00 -9.62 -7.48
N ASP A 89 10.76 -9.89 -7.85
CA ASP A 89 10.10 -9.26 -8.99
C ASP A 89 9.92 -7.75 -8.78
N ILE A 90 9.56 -7.32 -7.57
CA ILE A 90 9.43 -5.90 -7.26
C ILE A 90 10.78 -5.20 -7.39
N ARG A 91 11.85 -5.80 -6.87
CA ARG A 91 13.22 -5.27 -7.02
C ARG A 91 13.67 -5.25 -8.47
N TRP A 92 13.34 -6.28 -9.24
CA TRP A 92 13.67 -6.35 -10.66
C TRP A 92 13.03 -5.22 -11.46
N LEU A 93 11.80 -4.82 -11.10
CA LEU A 93 11.12 -3.68 -11.70
C LEU A 93 11.70 -2.33 -11.25
N GLY A 94 12.65 -2.32 -10.33
CA GLY A 94 13.33 -1.12 -9.87
C GLY A 94 12.65 -0.42 -8.70
N PHE A 95 11.71 -1.07 -8.03
CA PHE A 95 11.02 -0.50 -6.87
C PHE A 95 11.57 -1.01 -5.55
N GLN A 96 11.44 -0.19 -4.53
CA GLN A 96 11.83 -0.51 -3.16
C GLN A 96 10.73 -0.09 -2.20
N TRP A 97 10.29 -1.01 -1.35
CA TRP A 97 9.27 -0.72 -0.33
C TRP A 97 9.89 -0.08 0.91
N ASP A 98 9.07 0.67 1.64
CA ASP A 98 9.48 1.30 2.89
C ASP A 98 9.37 0.34 4.07
N GLN A 99 8.24 -0.36 4.20
CA GLN A 99 8.01 -1.37 5.22
C GLN A 99 7.45 -2.64 4.60
N LEU A 100 7.79 -3.77 5.21
CA LEU A 100 7.25 -5.08 4.85
C LEU A 100 6.43 -5.58 6.04
N ASN A 101 5.17 -5.89 5.78
CA ASN A 101 4.22 -6.34 6.81
C ASN A 101 3.47 -7.59 6.34
N PHE A 102 3.06 -8.41 7.30
CA PHE A 102 2.21 -9.58 7.08
C PHE A 102 0.87 -9.36 7.80
N GLY A 103 -0.24 -9.60 7.12
CA GLY A 103 -1.57 -9.49 7.72
C GLY A 103 -1.74 -10.40 8.92
N SER A 104 -1.22 -11.62 8.85
CA SER A 104 -1.28 -12.60 9.94
C SER A 104 -0.57 -12.15 11.23
N SER A 105 0.41 -11.26 11.14
CA SER A 105 1.11 -10.73 12.32
C SER A 105 0.21 -9.86 13.20
N TYR A 106 -0.93 -9.45 12.70
CA TYR A 106 -1.88 -8.56 13.41
C TYR A 106 -3.14 -9.29 13.88
N PHE A 107 -3.24 -10.60 13.72
CA PHE A 107 -4.47 -11.34 14.08
C PHE A 107 -4.82 -11.21 15.56
N ASP A 108 -3.87 -11.32 16.46
CA ASP A 108 -4.10 -11.19 17.90
C ASP A 108 -4.59 -9.77 18.24
N GLN A 109 -3.97 -8.76 17.66
CA GLN A 109 -4.37 -7.37 17.84
C GLN A 109 -5.76 -7.10 17.27
N CYS A 110 -6.08 -7.66 16.12
CA CYS A 110 -7.43 -7.55 15.53
C CYS A 110 -8.49 -8.16 16.45
N TYR A 111 -8.20 -9.31 17.04
CA TYR A 111 -9.09 -9.95 18.01
C TYR A 111 -9.32 -9.07 19.24
N GLU A 112 -8.27 -8.55 19.82
CA GLU A 112 -8.35 -7.65 20.99
C GLU A 112 -9.16 -6.39 20.68
N LEU A 113 -8.96 -5.80 19.51
CA LEU A 113 -9.72 -4.63 19.07
C LEU A 113 -11.19 -4.94 18.84
N ALA A 114 -11.51 -6.11 18.27
CA ALA A 114 -12.88 -6.56 18.09
C ALA A 114 -13.61 -6.70 19.45
N VAL A 115 -12.96 -7.33 20.43
CA VAL A 115 -13.49 -7.45 21.80
C VAL A 115 -13.72 -6.07 22.43
N LYS A 116 -12.79 -5.14 22.21
CA LYS A 116 -12.90 -3.76 22.70
C LYS A 116 -14.12 -3.05 22.10
N LEU A 117 -14.37 -3.23 20.79
CA LEU A 117 -15.54 -2.65 20.12
C LEU A 117 -16.84 -3.24 20.66
N ILE A 118 -16.88 -4.54 20.91
CA ILE A 118 -18.05 -5.22 21.51
C ILE A 118 -18.34 -4.64 22.91
N LYS A 119 -17.30 -4.48 23.74
CA LYS A 119 -17.44 -3.91 25.08
C LYS A 119 -17.90 -2.44 25.07
N LYS A 120 -17.58 -1.71 24.00
CA LYS A 120 -18.07 -0.33 23.80
C LYS A 120 -19.51 -0.27 23.29
N GLY A 121 -20.10 -1.39 22.90
CA GLY A 121 -21.46 -1.45 22.36
C GLY A 121 -21.58 -0.95 20.91
N VAL A 122 -20.50 -0.90 20.15
CA VAL A 122 -20.49 -0.44 18.75
C VAL A 122 -20.30 -1.59 17.75
N ALA A 123 -20.21 -2.79 18.24
CA ALA A 123 -20.17 -4.02 17.44
C ALA A 123 -20.92 -5.16 18.16
#